data_f87f5e0f9c63cbbcda12df3f9ca16b6c
#
_entry.id   f87f5e0f9c63cbbcda12df3f9ca16b6c
#
_cell.length_a   1.000
_cell.length_b   1.000
_cell.length_c   1.000
_cell.angle_alpha   90.00
_cell.angle_beta   90.00
_cell.angle_gamma   90.00
#
_symmetry.space_group_name_H-M   'P 1'
#
loop_
_entity.id
_entity.type
_entity.pdbx_description
1 polymer ?
#
loop_
_entity_poly.entity_id
_entity_poly.type
_entity_poly.pdbx_seq_one_letter_code
_entity_poly.pdbx_strand_id
1 'polypeptide(L)'
;MDDGRVVWSGPSAQADTVLRDHLGEARSETSTGTVLKDDDITNGEVTSASAGVEFETIDLGGKAVIPGFVDSHNHLVFAGDRSAEFAARMAGQKYSAGGIATTVAATRAASEEELEANLVHLLGQATRQGTTTFEVKSGYGLSVKDELRALQIINRHTEESTLIAAHVVPPEFKDNPEAYVDLVIDEIIPAATGQAKWIDVFCEKGAFTEDQTRRIIEAGKAAGMKPRLHANQLTDGGALKLGAELGCVSVDHATFASDEDLAVLAAAGTVVTLLPSIEFSTRQPYPDARRYVEAGVRLAIATDCNPGSGFSNSIPFTIAIGVRDMHFTVEQAVWAVTAGGANALQRTDVGHLGAGARADLVILDAPSYRHLAYRPGVQLVERVYSGGELVADNRPQV
;
A
#
# COMPACT_ATOMS: atom_id res chain seq x y z
N MET A 1 -16.63 -16.64 7.65
CA MET A 1 -15.76 -15.75 8.46
C MET A 1 -16.26 -15.79 9.88
N ASP A 2 -15.39 -15.81 10.84
CA ASP A 2 -15.73 -15.83 12.24
C ASP A 2 -14.72 -14.98 13.01
N ASP A 3 -15.18 -14.17 13.96
CA ASP A 3 -14.37 -13.22 14.73
C ASP A 3 -13.37 -12.41 13.87
N GLY A 4 -13.85 -11.90 12.75
CA GLY A 4 -13.05 -11.12 11.79
C GLY A 4 -11.97 -11.90 11.03
N ARG A 5 -11.98 -13.23 11.12
CA ARG A 5 -11.00 -14.12 10.47
C ARG A 5 -11.65 -15.02 9.42
N VAL A 6 -10.86 -15.38 8.41
CA VAL A 6 -11.21 -16.42 7.46
C VAL A 6 -11.08 -17.77 8.15
N VAL A 7 -12.18 -18.51 8.26
CA VAL A 7 -12.17 -19.87 8.80
C VAL A 7 -11.73 -20.86 7.73
N TRP A 8 -12.24 -20.66 6.51
CA TRP A 8 -11.99 -21.54 5.39
C TRP A 8 -12.25 -20.83 4.06
N SER A 9 -11.55 -21.24 3.02
CA SER A 9 -11.82 -20.88 1.62
C SER A 9 -11.62 -22.10 0.72
N GLY A 10 -12.56 -22.38 -0.17
CA GLY A 10 -12.50 -23.55 -1.04
C GLY A 10 -13.82 -23.79 -1.79
N PRO A 11 -13.98 -24.95 -2.47
CA PRO A 11 -15.17 -25.28 -3.25
C PRO A 11 -16.45 -25.29 -2.38
N SER A 12 -17.53 -24.63 -2.83
CA SER A 12 -18.80 -24.50 -2.10
C SER A 12 -19.39 -25.85 -1.64
N ALA A 13 -19.19 -26.92 -2.42
CA ALA A 13 -19.63 -28.28 -2.05
C ALA A 13 -19.00 -28.82 -0.75
N GLN A 14 -17.90 -28.25 -0.28
CA GLN A 14 -17.23 -28.64 0.97
C GLN A 14 -17.62 -27.74 2.15
N ALA A 15 -18.25 -26.58 1.89
CA ALA A 15 -18.55 -25.57 2.89
C ALA A 15 -19.38 -26.10 4.07
N ASP A 16 -20.42 -26.89 3.79
CA ASP A 16 -21.33 -27.44 4.82
C ASP A 16 -20.61 -28.40 5.78
N THR A 17 -19.63 -29.16 5.29
CA THR A 17 -18.84 -30.06 6.14
C THR A 17 -17.91 -29.26 7.04
N VAL A 18 -17.16 -28.32 6.48
CA VAL A 18 -16.23 -27.48 7.24
C VAL A 18 -16.96 -26.64 8.28
N LEU A 19 -18.13 -26.08 7.93
CA LEU A 19 -18.97 -25.34 8.88
C LEU A 19 -19.42 -26.20 10.06
N ARG A 20 -19.89 -27.45 9.79
CA ARG A 20 -20.31 -28.35 10.87
C ARG A 20 -19.16 -28.71 11.81
N ASP A 21 -17.97 -28.92 11.26
CA ASP A 21 -16.79 -29.23 12.04
C ASP A 21 -16.38 -28.01 12.90
N HIS A 22 -16.32 -26.82 12.30
CA HIS A 22 -16.01 -25.58 13.01
C HIS A 22 -17.03 -25.23 14.09
N LEU A 23 -18.33 -25.35 13.79
CA LEU A 23 -19.41 -25.12 14.76
C LEU A 23 -19.48 -26.22 15.84
N GLY A 24 -19.02 -27.42 15.52
CA GLY A 24 -18.88 -28.52 16.49
C GLY A 24 -17.81 -28.27 17.52
N GLU A 25 -16.72 -27.63 17.13
CA GLU A 25 -15.62 -27.21 18.03
C GLU A 25 -16.00 -25.97 18.86
N ALA A 26 -16.77 -25.03 18.27
CA ALA A 26 -17.19 -23.76 18.88
C ALA A 26 -18.31 -23.89 19.94
N ARG A 27 -18.75 -25.09 20.30
CA ARG A 27 -19.86 -25.32 21.28
C ARG A 27 -19.64 -24.77 22.68
N SER A 28 -18.53 -24.09 22.95
CA SER A 28 -18.27 -23.41 24.23
C SER A 28 -18.38 -21.89 24.19
N GLU A 29 -18.45 -21.26 23.01
CA GLU A 29 -18.52 -19.79 22.86
C GLU A 29 -19.53 -19.40 21.76
N THR A 30 -20.35 -18.37 22.00
CA THR A 30 -21.31 -17.83 21.01
C THR A 30 -20.55 -17.05 19.93
N SER A 31 -20.47 -17.60 18.70
CA SER A 31 -19.90 -16.93 17.55
C SER A 31 -20.92 -16.74 16.43
N THR A 32 -20.86 -15.62 15.73
CA THR A 32 -21.60 -15.34 14.51
C THR A 32 -20.65 -15.46 13.32
N GLY A 33 -20.94 -16.33 12.35
CA GLY A 33 -20.10 -16.56 11.17
C GLY A 33 -20.82 -16.22 9.86
N THR A 34 -20.11 -15.75 8.84
CA THR A 34 -20.64 -15.45 7.50
C THR A 34 -20.11 -16.43 6.46
N VAL A 35 -21.00 -17.07 5.68
CA VAL A 35 -20.66 -18.00 4.59
C VAL A 35 -21.08 -17.42 3.25
N LEU A 36 -20.19 -17.49 2.26
CA LEU A 36 -20.46 -17.08 0.90
C LEU A 36 -20.63 -18.32 0.01
N LYS A 37 -21.77 -18.47 -0.68
CA LYS A 37 -22.10 -19.63 -1.55
C LYS A 37 -22.42 -19.23 -2.98
N ASP A 38 -22.09 -20.12 -3.94
CA ASP A 38 -22.26 -19.92 -5.39
C ASP A 38 -23.59 -20.43 -5.98
N ASP A 39 -24.35 -21.35 -5.35
CA ASP A 39 -25.30 -22.25 -6.04
C ASP A 39 -26.79 -22.15 -5.69
N ASP A 40 -27.26 -21.22 -4.84
CA ASP A 40 -28.68 -21.08 -4.58
C ASP A 40 -29.22 -19.69 -4.97
N ILE A 41 -29.76 -19.61 -6.19
CA ILE A 41 -30.32 -18.39 -6.76
C ILE A 41 -31.76 -18.20 -6.32
N THR A 42 -31.98 -17.47 -5.24
CA THR A 42 -33.20 -16.64 -5.07
C THR A 42 -32.80 -15.41 -4.23
N ASN A 43 -33.18 -14.23 -4.72
CA ASN A 43 -32.95 -12.95 -4.04
C ASN A 43 -33.53 -12.99 -2.62
N GLY A 44 -32.68 -13.23 -1.62
CA GLY A 44 -33.08 -13.22 -0.24
C GLY A 44 -31.94 -13.63 0.69
N GLU A 45 -31.77 -12.88 1.74
CA GLU A 45 -30.97 -13.29 2.90
C GLU A 45 -31.58 -14.57 3.47
N VAL A 46 -30.82 -15.64 3.51
CA VAL A 46 -31.29 -16.90 4.13
C VAL A 46 -30.57 -17.07 5.45
N THR A 47 -31.28 -16.85 6.54
CA THR A 47 -30.87 -17.28 7.87
C THR A 47 -31.20 -18.76 8.05
N SER A 48 -30.23 -19.64 8.19
CA SER A 48 -30.41 -21.00 8.59
C SER A 48 -29.87 -21.22 10.01
N ALA A 49 -30.75 -21.57 10.94
CA ALA A 49 -30.37 -21.95 12.29
C ALA A 49 -30.09 -23.46 12.33
N SER A 50 -28.85 -23.84 12.54
CA SER A 50 -28.51 -25.20 12.96
C SER A 50 -27.75 -25.12 14.29
N ALA A 51 -28.32 -25.77 15.28
CA ALA A 51 -27.73 -25.97 16.61
C ALA A 51 -27.44 -24.69 17.45
N GLY A 52 -28.21 -23.60 17.28
CA GLY A 52 -28.14 -22.40 18.13
C GLY A 52 -27.05 -21.38 17.71
N VAL A 53 -26.43 -21.57 16.58
CA VAL A 53 -25.52 -20.57 15.96
C VAL A 53 -26.22 -19.93 14.76
N GLU A 54 -26.40 -18.62 14.80
CA GLU A 54 -26.90 -17.85 13.65
C GLU A 54 -25.71 -17.49 12.76
N PHE A 55 -25.82 -17.77 11.46
CA PHE A 55 -24.88 -17.31 10.45
C PHE A 55 -25.61 -16.73 9.25
N GLU A 56 -25.03 -15.69 8.68
CA GLU A 56 -25.51 -15.06 7.47
C GLU A 56 -24.87 -15.73 6.25
N THR A 57 -25.71 -16.09 5.27
CA THR A 57 -25.25 -16.59 3.97
C THR A 57 -25.53 -15.55 2.90
N ILE A 58 -24.50 -15.18 2.13
CA ILE A 58 -24.61 -14.23 1.03
C ILE A 58 -24.32 -14.97 -0.27
N ASP A 59 -25.34 -15.10 -1.14
CA ASP A 59 -25.13 -15.57 -2.51
C ASP A 59 -24.59 -14.42 -3.37
N LEU A 60 -23.48 -14.65 -4.05
CA LEU A 60 -22.83 -13.67 -4.89
C LEU A 60 -23.16 -13.79 -6.37
N GLY A 61 -23.99 -14.78 -6.76
CA GLY A 61 -24.43 -14.96 -8.15
C GLY A 61 -23.27 -15.16 -9.13
N GLY A 62 -22.20 -15.87 -8.73
CA GLY A 62 -21.02 -16.12 -9.55
C GLY A 62 -20.05 -14.94 -9.67
N LYS A 63 -20.16 -13.94 -8.83
CA LYS A 63 -19.18 -12.82 -8.75
C LYS A 63 -17.89 -13.27 -8.12
N ALA A 64 -16.78 -12.72 -8.61
CA ALA A 64 -15.45 -13.02 -8.06
C ALA A 64 -15.26 -12.39 -6.69
N VAL A 65 -14.64 -13.16 -5.78
CA VAL A 65 -14.15 -12.70 -4.48
C VAL A 65 -12.63 -12.79 -4.50
N ILE A 66 -11.97 -11.73 -4.08
CA ILE A 66 -10.51 -11.65 -3.96
C ILE A 66 -10.12 -11.13 -2.57
N PRO A 67 -8.87 -11.31 -2.12
CA PRO A 67 -8.38 -10.63 -0.92
C PRO A 67 -8.49 -9.11 -1.05
N GLY A 68 -8.65 -8.41 0.06
CA GLY A 68 -8.49 -6.97 0.12
C GLY A 68 -7.10 -6.56 -0.35
N PHE A 69 -7.02 -5.46 -1.08
CA PHE A 69 -5.74 -4.93 -1.54
C PHE A 69 -4.90 -4.39 -0.38
N VAL A 70 -3.59 -4.56 -0.50
CA VAL A 70 -2.59 -4.07 0.43
C VAL A 70 -1.76 -3.00 -0.28
N ASP A 71 -2.04 -1.75 0.02
CA ASP A 71 -1.31 -0.61 -0.53
C ASP A 71 -0.11 -0.30 0.37
N SER A 72 1.06 -0.79 -0.05
CA SER A 72 2.27 -0.81 0.78
C SER A 72 3.14 0.43 0.64
N HIS A 73 2.67 1.48 -0.05
CA HIS A 73 3.45 2.70 -0.26
C HIS A 73 2.54 3.91 -0.57
N ASN A 74 2.44 4.85 0.38
CA ASN A 74 1.60 6.05 0.26
C ASN A 74 2.13 7.24 1.05
N HIS A 75 1.85 8.47 0.54
CA HIS A 75 2.14 9.74 1.20
C HIS A 75 0.86 10.57 1.40
N LEU A 76 -0.07 10.09 2.23
CA LEU A 76 -1.42 10.64 2.32
C LEU A 76 -1.59 11.81 3.30
N VAL A 77 -0.57 12.12 4.13
CA VAL A 77 -0.61 13.25 5.07
C VAL A 77 0.04 14.48 4.45
N PHE A 78 -0.74 15.27 3.77
CA PHE A 78 -0.29 16.50 3.11
C PHE A 78 -1.43 17.51 2.97
N ALA A 79 -1.06 18.77 2.66
CA ALA A 79 -1.97 19.82 2.21
C ALA A 79 -1.43 20.48 0.92
N GLY A 80 -2.31 21.24 0.27
CA GLY A 80 -2.01 21.94 -0.98
C GLY A 80 -2.42 21.14 -2.22
N ASP A 81 -2.38 21.83 -3.36
CA ASP A 81 -2.75 21.30 -4.68
C ASP A 81 -1.62 21.55 -5.66
N ARG A 82 -1.24 20.50 -6.41
CA ARG A 82 -0.20 20.54 -7.45
C ARG A 82 -0.75 20.22 -8.83
N SER A 83 -2.05 20.35 -9.04
CA SER A 83 -2.71 20.11 -10.33
C SER A 83 -2.17 21.01 -11.45
N ALA A 84 -1.81 22.26 -11.14
CA ALA A 84 -1.18 23.17 -12.09
C ALA A 84 0.19 22.68 -12.57
N GLU A 85 0.99 22.10 -11.67
CA GLU A 85 2.28 21.48 -12.01
C GLU A 85 2.09 20.25 -12.89
N PHE A 86 1.09 19.42 -12.57
CA PHE A 86 0.72 18.28 -13.42
C PHE A 86 0.33 18.76 -14.84
N ALA A 87 -0.52 19.80 -14.95
CA ALA A 87 -0.92 20.35 -16.23
C ALA A 87 0.27 20.88 -17.03
N ALA A 88 1.21 21.59 -16.40
CA ALA A 88 2.43 22.09 -17.02
C ALA A 88 3.32 20.93 -17.54
N ARG A 89 3.44 19.86 -16.77
CA ARG A 89 4.16 18.62 -17.13
C ARG A 89 3.50 17.94 -18.33
N MET A 90 2.18 17.86 -18.35
CA MET A 90 1.44 17.34 -19.51
C MET A 90 1.61 18.22 -20.76
N ALA A 91 1.86 19.52 -20.58
CA ALA A 91 2.20 20.46 -21.65
C ALA A 91 3.68 20.41 -22.09
N GLY A 92 4.50 19.51 -21.55
CA GLY A 92 5.88 19.26 -21.99
C GLY A 92 6.98 19.76 -21.05
N GLN A 93 6.65 20.33 -19.88
CA GLN A 93 7.66 20.60 -18.86
C GLN A 93 8.16 19.28 -18.24
N LYS A 94 9.47 19.20 -18.01
CA LYS A 94 10.05 18.02 -17.35
C LYS A 94 9.66 18.00 -15.88
N TYR A 95 9.39 16.79 -15.34
CA TYR A 95 9.26 16.59 -13.89
C TYR A 95 10.56 16.94 -13.18
N SER A 96 10.43 17.64 -12.06
CA SER A 96 11.53 17.86 -11.11
C SER A 96 11.00 17.77 -9.69
N ALA A 97 11.79 17.23 -8.78
CA ALA A 97 11.42 17.12 -7.36
C ALA A 97 11.29 18.48 -6.65
N GLY A 98 11.62 19.59 -7.30
CA GLY A 98 11.59 20.95 -6.71
C GLY A 98 10.19 21.42 -6.26
N GLY A 99 9.11 20.87 -6.83
CA GLY A 99 7.73 21.19 -6.45
C GLY A 99 7.32 20.73 -5.04
N ILE A 100 8.07 19.83 -4.42
CA ILE A 100 7.77 19.33 -3.06
C ILE A 100 7.79 20.46 -2.02
N ALA A 101 8.59 21.52 -2.22
CA ALA A 101 8.63 22.67 -1.31
C ALA A 101 7.26 23.36 -1.15
N THR A 102 6.43 23.36 -2.20
CA THR A 102 5.05 23.90 -2.14
C THR A 102 4.18 23.05 -1.23
N THR A 103 4.28 21.73 -1.34
CA THR A 103 3.56 20.79 -0.46
C THR A 103 4.02 20.93 0.99
N VAL A 104 5.34 21.02 1.22
CA VAL A 104 5.90 21.20 2.57
C VAL A 104 5.37 22.49 3.21
N ALA A 105 5.40 23.61 2.49
CA ALA A 105 4.88 24.89 3.00
C ALA A 105 3.40 24.81 3.35
N ALA A 106 2.58 24.22 2.48
CA ALA A 106 1.15 24.05 2.71
C ALA A 106 0.86 23.11 3.89
N THR A 107 1.57 22.00 3.99
CA THR A 107 1.40 21.00 5.07
C THR A 107 1.79 21.56 6.44
N ARG A 108 2.89 22.32 6.51
CA ARG A 108 3.28 23.01 7.76
C ARG A 108 2.27 24.06 8.21
N ALA A 109 1.62 24.73 7.23
CA ALA A 109 0.62 25.78 7.52
C ALA A 109 -0.77 25.23 7.88
N ALA A 110 -1.09 24.01 7.42
CA ALA A 110 -2.38 23.36 7.68
C ALA A 110 -2.55 22.96 9.15
N SER A 111 -3.77 22.99 9.64
CA SER A 111 -4.10 22.47 10.97
C SER A 111 -4.03 20.93 10.99
N GLU A 112 -4.02 20.35 12.19
CA GLU A 112 -4.04 18.90 12.36
C GLU A 112 -5.35 18.31 11.83
N GLU A 113 -6.47 18.99 12.11
CA GLU A 113 -7.81 18.59 11.66
C GLU A 113 -7.93 18.60 10.13
N GLU A 114 -7.33 19.59 9.45
CA GLU A 114 -7.31 19.64 7.97
C GLU A 114 -6.49 18.50 7.39
N LEU A 115 -5.32 18.18 7.95
CA LEU A 115 -4.48 17.07 7.51
C LEU A 115 -5.16 15.71 7.74
N GLU A 116 -5.78 15.51 8.90
CA GLU A 116 -6.51 14.28 9.22
C GLU A 116 -7.75 14.12 8.34
N ALA A 117 -8.52 15.17 8.12
CA ALA A 117 -9.68 15.13 7.24
C ALA A 117 -9.30 14.73 5.80
N ASN A 118 -8.17 15.25 5.29
CA ASN A 118 -7.64 14.86 3.98
C ASN A 118 -7.22 13.38 3.97
N LEU A 119 -6.49 12.92 4.98
CA LEU A 119 -6.10 11.51 5.11
C LEU A 119 -7.33 10.59 5.11
N VAL A 120 -8.32 10.86 5.95
CA VAL A 120 -9.56 10.07 6.07
C VAL A 120 -10.32 10.04 4.74
N HIS A 121 -10.39 11.19 4.05
CA HIS A 121 -11.00 11.28 2.73
C HIS A 121 -10.31 10.35 1.71
N LEU A 122 -8.98 10.38 1.64
CA LEU A 122 -8.18 9.57 0.72
C LEU A 122 -8.24 8.08 1.05
N LEU A 123 -8.16 7.72 2.34
CA LEU A 123 -8.35 6.34 2.79
C LEU A 123 -9.74 5.83 2.40
N GLY A 124 -10.80 6.62 2.64
CA GLY A 124 -12.15 6.26 2.26
C GLY A 124 -12.35 6.10 0.75
N GLN A 125 -11.66 6.90 -0.08
CA GLN A 125 -11.65 6.70 -1.53
C GLN A 125 -11.00 5.38 -1.93
N ALA A 126 -9.83 5.06 -1.36
CA ALA A 126 -9.09 3.85 -1.65
C ALA A 126 -9.84 2.59 -1.13
N THR A 127 -10.48 2.67 0.05
CA THR A 127 -11.31 1.59 0.60
C THR A 127 -12.46 1.25 -0.35
N ARG A 128 -13.17 2.26 -0.89
CA ARG A 128 -14.21 2.02 -1.90
C ARG A 128 -13.69 1.36 -3.17
N GLN A 129 -12.38 1.40 -3.42
CA GLN A 129 -11.72 0.72 -4.54
C GLN A 129 -11.06 -0.60 -4.16
N GLY A 130 -11.29 -1.10 -2.92
CA GLY A 130 -10.90 -2.44 -2.49
C GLY A 130 -9.67 -2.50 -1.59
N THR A 131 -9.05 -1.38 -1.23
CA THR A 131 -7.89 -1.39 -0.34
C THR A 131 -8.34 -1.50 1.12
N THR A 132 -7.78 -2.47 1.86
CA THR A 132 -8.11 -2.75 3.26
C THR A 132 -6.90 -2.64 4.20
N THR A 133 -5.69 -2.57 3.64
CA THR A 133 -4.46 -2.36 4.40
C THR A 133 -3.65 -1.25 3.74
N PHE A 134 -3.23 -0.29 4.55
CA PHE A 134 -2.53 0.91 4.08
C PHE A 134 -1.24 1.11 4.85
N GLU A 135 -0.14 1.30 4.16
CA GLU A 135 1.04 1.95 4.69
C GLU A 135 0.94 3.44 4.39
N VAL A 136 1.27 4.29 5.36
CA VAL A 136 1.24 5.75 5.19
C VAL A 136 2.52 6.36 5.73
N LYS A 137 3.12 7.24 4.92
CA LYS A 137 4.37 7.93 5.23
C LYS A 137 4.11 9.37 5.70
N SER A 138 4.97 9.86 6.59
CA SER A 138 5.16 11.28 6.88
C SER A 138 5.88 12.00 5.72
N GLY A 139 6.78 12.94 5.96
CA GLY A 139 7.75 13.43 4.97
C GLY A 139 7.41 14.73 4.27
N TYR A 140 6.33 15.39 4.67
CA TYR A 140 6.03 16.76 4.24
C TYR A 140 6.13 17.78 5.39
N GLY A 141 6.48 17.34 6.59
CA GLY A 141 6.77 18.21 7.72
C GLY A 141 8.21 18.71 7.73
N LEU A 142 9.18 17.81 7.59
CA LEU A 142 10.61 18.04 7.54
C LEU A 142 11.12 18.85 8.75
N SER A 143 10.45 18.73 9.89
CA SER A 143 10.84 19.26 11.19
C SER A 143 10.44 18.30 12.29
N VAL A 144 11.05 18.35 13.47
CA VAL A 144 10.68 17.49 14.59
C VAL A 144 9.18 17.59 14.87
N LYS A 145 8.66 18.80 15.01
CA LYS A 145 7.24 19.04 15.32
C LYS A 145 6.31 18.47 14.26
N ASP A 146 6.59 18.74 12.99
CA ASP A 146 5.62 18.46 11.92
C ASP A 146 5.68 17.00 11.47
N GLU A 147 6.86 16.34 11.55
CA GLU A 147 6.97 14.89 11.32
C GLU A 147 6.25 14.09 12.41
N LEU A 148 6.41 14.47 13.69
CA LEU A 148 5.68 13.83 14.79
C LEU A 148 4.17 14.04 14.69
N ARG A 149 3.72 15.25 14.31
CA ARG A 149 2.31 15.53 14.04
C ARG A 149 1.76 14.60 12.95
N ALA A 150 2.50 14.44 11.85
CA ALA A 150 2.10 13.53 10.79
C ALA A 150 1.99 12.07 11.28
N LEU A 151 2.98 11.57 12.02
CA LEU A 151 2.94 10.22 12.60
C LEU A 151 1.78 10.03 13.58
N GLN A 152 1.48 11.02 14.42
CA GLN A 152 0.34 10.98 15.34
C GLN A 152 -0.99 10.88 14.60
N ILE A 153 -1.17 11.61 13.49
CA ILE A 153 -2.33 11.50 12.62
C ILE A 153 -2.39 10.09 12.01
N ILE A 154 -1.31 9.60 11.42
CA ILE A 154 -1.23 8.30 10.77
C ILE A 154 -1.62 7.17 11.74
N ASN A 155 -1.07 7.18 12.95
CA ASN A 155 -1.26 6.12 13.94
C ASN A 155 -2.71 6.01 14.47
N ARG A 156 -3.57 6.99 14.22
CA ARG A 156 -5.01 6.89 14.50
C ARG A 156 -5.74 6.02 13.47
N HIS A 157 -5.13 5.76 12.30
CA HIS A 157 -5.80 5.15 11.14
C HIS A 157 -5.12 3.87 10.63
N THR A 158 -3.83 3.68 10.88
CA THR A 158 -3.09 2.47 10.46
C THR A 158 -1.94 2.16 11.40
N GLU A 159 -1.59 0.87 11.49
CA GLU A 159 -0.39 0.37 12.21
C GLU A 159 0.87 0.42 11.32
N GLU A 160 0.71 0.68 10.02
CA GLU A 160 1.80 0.66 9.06
C GLU A 160 2.33 2.08 8.80
N SER A 161 2.79 2.74 9.87
CA SER A 161 3.32 4.11 9.81
C SER A 161 4.80 4.15 9.46
N THR A 162 5.18 5.03 8.54
CA THR A 162 6.55 5.23 8.06
C THR A 162 7.04 6.64 8.34
N LEU A 163 8.18 6.77 9.00
CA LEU A 163 8.92 8.02 9.06
C LEU A 163 9.79 8.17 7.80
N ILE A 164 9.51 9.20 7.00
CA ILE A 164 10.39 9.61 5.88
C ILE A 164 10.79 11.10 6.02
N ALA A 165 11.35 11.47 7.17
CA ALA A 165 11.91 12.80 7.35
C ALA A 165 13.00 13.11 6.31
N ALA A 166 13.73 12.08 5.86
CA ALA A 166 14.69 12.17 4.77
C ALA A 166 14.03 12.05 3.37
N HIS A 167 12.99 12.83 3.13
CA HIS A 167 12.29 12.92 1.83
C HIS A 167 13.00 13.91 0.90
N VAL A 168 13.24 15.13 1.37
CA VAL A 168 14.10 16.12 0.74
C VAL A 168 14.74 17.00 1.81
N VAL A 169 15.81 17.71 1.45
CA VAL A 169 16.39 18.75 2.31
C VAL A 169 15.49 19.99 2.25
N PRO A 170 14.92 20.45 3.37
CA PRO A 170 14.03 21.61 3.37
C PRO A 170 14.80 22.92 3.08
N PRO A 171 14.10 23.96 2.57
CA PRO A 171 14.74 25.19 2.09
C PRO A 171 15.66 25.88 3.10
N GLU A 172 15.35 25.81 4.39
CA GLU A 172 16.14 26.38 5.48
C GLU A 172 17.51 25.72 5.67
N PHE A 173 17.69 24.50 5.17
CA PHE A 173 18.94 23.74 5.23
C PHE A 173 19.64 23.60 3.88
N LYS A 174 19.15 24.25 2.82
CA LYS A 174 19.67 24.04 1.45
C LYS A 174 21.16 24.35 1.31
N ASP A 175 21.69 25.29 2.10
CA ASP A 175 23.11 25.70 2.08
C ASP A 175 23.95 24.83 3.03
N ASN A 176 23.35 23.98 3.85
CA ASN A 176 24.03 23.03 4.73
C ASN A 176 23.18 21.75 4.89
N PRO A 177 23.11 20.87 3.87
CA PRO A 177 22.34 19.64 3.91
C PRO A 177 22.74 18.68 5.05
N GLU A 178 24.03 18.68 5.42
CA GLU A 178 24.53 17.82 6.51
C GLU A 178 23.89 18.19 7.86
N ALA A 179 23.69 19.48 8.14
CA ALA A 179 22.98 19.88 9.35
C ALA A 179 21.54 19.37 9.39
N TYR A 180 20.88 19.16 8.23
CA TYR A 180 19.58 18.51 8.18
C TYR A 180 19.66 17.00 8.43
N VAL A 181 20.67 16.33 7.89
CA VAL A 181 20.93 14.91 8.19
C VAL A 181 21.16 14.71 9.69
N ASP A 182 21.96 15.58 10.30
CA ASP A 182 22.22 15.55 11.75
C ASP A 182 20.90 15.80 12.54
N LEU A 183 20.06 16.76 12.14
CA LEU A 183 18.73 16.98 12.73
C LEU A 183 17.84 15.73 12.64
N VAL A 184 17.85 15.04 11.48
CA VAL A 184 17.07 13.80 11.31
C VAL A 184 17.56 12.72 12.26
N ILE A 185 18.87 12.54 12.38
CA ILE A 185 19.49 11.49 13.18
C ILE A 185 19.40 11.79 14.69
N ASP A 186 19.71 13.02 15.10
CA ASP A 186 19.90 13.37 16.50
C ASP A 186 18.60 13.81 17.19
N GLU A 187 17.60 14.27 16.42
CA GLU A 187 16.37 14.82 17.00
C GLU A 187 15.10 14.13 16.48
N ILE A 188 14.90 14.03 15.15
CA ILE A 188 13.62 13.52 14.60
C ILE A 188 13.47 12.02 14.86
N ILE A 189 14.48 11.20 14.56
CA ILE A 189 14.42 9.75 14.76
C ILE A 189 14.23 9.41 16.25
N PRO A 190 14.99 9.98 17.20
CA PRO A 190 14.76 9.73 18.62
C PRO A 190 13.34 10.10 19.08
N ALA A 191 12.82 11.25 18.63
CA ALA A 191 11.48 11.70 18.97
C ALA A 191 10.37 10.82 18.37
N ALA A 192 10.62 10.17 17.22
CA ALA A 192 9.70 9.27 16.54
C ALA A 192 9.77 7.81 17.05
N THR A 193 10.69 7.51 17.97
CA THR A 193 10.85 6.16 18.52
C THR A 193 9.53 5.66 19.13
N GLY A 194 9.09 4.47 18.71
CA GLY A 194 7.81 3.87 19.10
C GLY A 194 6.57 4.48 18.46
N GLN A 195 6.73 5.50 17.59
CA GLN A 195 5.65 6.11 16.82
C GLN A 195 5.66 5.71 15.33
N ALA A 196 6.81 5.29 14.79
CA ALA A 196 6.93 4.78 13.44
C ALA A 196 7.39 3.32 13.46
N LYS A 197 6.72 2.48 12.66
CA LYS A 197 7.12 1.08 12.41
C LYS A 197 8.27 1.00 11.44
N TRP A 198 8.31 1.93 10.47
CA TRP A 198 9.23 1.94 9.36
C TRP A 198 10.04 3.22 9.31
N ILE A 199 11.30 3.13 8.85
CA ILE A 199 12.15 4.26 8.45
C ILE A 199 12.39 4.17 6.96
N ASP A 200 12.25 5.28 6.25
CA ASP A 200 12.44 5.40 4.81
C ASP A 200 13.30 6.62 4.47
N VAL A 201 14.03 6.54 3.38
CA VAL A 201 14.89 7.63 2.86
C VAL A 201 14.70 7.71 1.35
N PHE A 202 14.63 8.91 0.80
CA PHE A 202 14.69 9.12 -0.64
C PHE A 202 16.15 9.20 -1.10
N CYS A 203 16.73 8.06 -1.45
CA CYS A 203 18.10 7.93 -1.94
C CYS A 203 18.14 8.16 -3.45
N GLU A 204 18.30 9.40 -3.86
CA GLU A 204 18.23 9.79 -5.26
C GLU A 204 19.07 11.03 -5.52
N LYS A 205 19.50 11.21 -6.77
CA LYS A 205 20.21 12.42 -7.20
C LYS A 205 19.36 13.67 -6.97
N GLY A 206 19.84 14.57 -6.12
CA GLY A 206 19.14 15.79 -5.75
C GLY A 206 18.30 15.68 -4.47
N ALA A 207 18.29 14.51 -3.84
CA ALA A 207 17.75 14.27 -2.50
C ALA A 207 18.87 13.83 -1.55
N PHE A 208 18.93 12.58 -1.10
CA PHE A 208 19.97 12.10 -0.19
C PHE A 208 20.97 11.18 -0.91
N THR A 209 22.26 11.31 -0.56
CA THR A 209 23.35 10.46 -1.04
C THR A 209 23.29 9.08 -0.37
N GLU A 210 24.01 8.10 -0.94
CA GLU A 210 24.14 6.77 -0.36
C GLU A 210 24.74 6.80 1.06
N ASP A 211 25.73 7.67 1.33
CA ASP A 211 26.33 7.81 2.66
C ASP A 211 25.35 8.42 3.68
N GLN A 212 24.65 9.49 3.31
CA GLN A 212 23.60 10.09 4.15
C GLN A 212 22.48 9.09 4.42
N THR A 213 22.05 8.35 3.39
CA THR A 213 21.04 7.30 3.49
C THR A 213 21.47 6.21 4.47
N ARG A 214 22.70 5.72 4.36
CA ARG A 214 23.25 4.71 5.29
C ARG A 214 23.16 5.18 6.74
N ARG A 215 23.65 6.38 7.03
CA ARG A 215 23.64 6.96 8.38
C ARG A 215 22.22 7.07 8.95
N ILE A 216 21.26 7.54 8.16
CA ILE A 216 19.87 7.72 8.57
C ILE A 216 19.19 6.36 8.80
N ILE A 217 19.36 5.41 7.87
CA ILE A 217 18.75 4.07 7.99
C ILE A 217 19.33 3.34 9.21
N GLU A 218 20.64 3.41 9.44
CA GLU A 218 21.27 2.78 10.61
C GLU A 218 20.77 3.40 11.94
N ALA A 219 20.58 4.72 11.99
CA ALA A 219 19.98 5.39 13.13
C ALA A 219 18.52 4.95 13.36
N GLY A 220 17.71 4.87 12.31
CA GLY A 220 16.34 4.38 12.38
C GLY A 220 16.25 2.94 12.87
N LYS A 221 17.13 2.06 12.38
CA LYS A 221 17.24 0.65 12.85
C LYS A 221 17.63 0.60 14.33
N ALA A 222 18.57 1.43 14.77
CA ALA A 222 18.97 1.53 16.16
C ALA A 222 17.82 2.00 17.08
N ALA A 223 16.90 2.82 16.54
CA ALA A 223 15.66 3.25 17.20
C ALA A 223 14.52 2.22 17.12
N GLY A 224 14.75 1.03 16.55
CA GLY A 224 13.79 -0.07 16.46
C GLY A 224 12.87 -0.04 15.24
N MET A 225 13.06 0.87 14.29
CA MET A 225 12.30 0.94 13.05
C MET A 225 12.84 -0.06 12.01
N LYS A 226 11.97 -0.60 11.16
CA LYS A 226 12.36 -1.47 10.06
C LYS A 226 12.68 -0.64 8.82
N PRO A 227 13.78 -0.93 8.08
CA PRO A 227 14.21 -0.09 6.98
C PRO A 227 13.45 -0.36 5.69
N ARG A 228 13.14 0.71 4.97
CA ARG A 228 12.65 0.78 3.58
C ARG A 228 13.46 1.80 2.83
N LEU A 229 13.34 1.87 1.50
CA LEU A 229 14.13 2.83 0.71
C LEU A 229 13.41 3.19 -0.59
N HIS A 230 13.23 4.49 -0.85
CA HIS A 230 13.00 4.99 -2.22
C HIS A 230 14.32 4.95 -2.97
N ALA A 231 14.38 4.22 -4.08
CA ALA A 231 15.61 3.94 -4.77
C ALA A 231 15.45 3.90 -6.29
N ASN A 232 16.40 4.49 -7.03
CA ASN A 232 16.48 4.45 -8.49
C ASN A 232 15.17 4.83 -9.20
N GLN A 233 14.49 5.87 -8.69
CA GLN A 233 13.26 6.40 -9.29
C GLN A 233 13.56 7.23 -10.54
N LEU A 234 14.60 8.07 -10.49
CA LEU A 234 14.89 9.07 -11.51
C LEU A 234 16.19 8.76 -12.26
N THR A 235 17.13 8.07 -11.61
CA THR A 235 18.45 7.78 -12.14
C THR A 235 18.88 6.35 -11.81
N ASP A 236 19.77 5.80 -12.62
CA ASP A 236 20.55 4.62 -12.29
C ASP A 236 21.61 4.98 -11.25
N GLY A 237 21.60 4.32 -10.10
CA GLY A 237 22.49 4.59 -8.97
C GLY A 237 22.68 3.38 -8.06
N GLY A 238 23.50 3.54 -7.00
CA GLY A 238 23.80 2.48 -6.05
C GLY A 238 22.74 2.20 -5.00
N ALA A 239 21.61 2.95 -5.00
CA ALA A 239 20.62 2.89 -3.94
C ALA A 239 19.95 1.50 -3.78
N LEU A 240 19.73 0.76 -4.87
CA LEU A 240 19.16 -0.59 -4.80
C LEU A 240 20.09 -1.59 -4.12
N LYS A 241 21.38 -1.56 -4.44
CA LYS A 241 22.41 -2.39 -3.78
C LYS A 241 22.56 -1.99 -2.32
N LEU A 242 22.56 -0.69 -2.03
CA LEU A 242 22.59 -0.17 -0.67
C LEU A 242 21.38 -0.67 0.15
N GLY A 243 20.18 -0.66 -0.44
CA GLY A 243 18.97 -1.18 0.22
C GLY A 243 19.10 -2.64 0.60
N ALA A 244 19.65 -3.47 -0.30
CA ALA A 244 19.92 -4.88 0.00
C ALA A 244 20.98 -5.03 1.11
N GLU A 245 22.05 -4.27 1.07
CA GLU A 245 23.14 -4.27 2.08
C GLU A 245 22.63 -3.88 3.47
N LEU A 246 21.79 -2.85 3.54
CA LEU A 246 21.20 -2.36 4.80
C LEU A 246 20.10 -3.28 5.34
N GLY A 247 19.71 -4.32 4.59
CA GLY A 247 18.65 -5.23 4.93
C GLY A 247 17.27 -4.59 4.88
N CYS A 248 17.05 -3.67 3.92
CA CYS A 248 15.75 -3.08 3.69
C CYS A 248 14.72 -4.17 3.37
N VAL A 249 13.55 -4.06 4.01
CA VAL A 249 12.43 -4.98 3.78
C VAL A 249 11.88 -4.79 2.37
N SER A 250 11.77 -3.53 1.94
CA SER A 250 11.47 -3.16 0.56
C SER A 250 12.38 -2.05 0.05
N VAL A 251 12.58 -2.07 -1.27
CA VAL A 251 13.05 -0.93 -2.04
C VAL A 251 11.97 -0.56 -3.03
N ASP A 252 11.63 0.71 -3.09
CA ASP A 252 10.44 1.18 -3.76
C ASP A 252 10.84 2.03 -4.98
N HIS A 253 10.05 2.08 -6.03
CA HIS A 253 10.30 2.53 -7.40
C HIS A 253 11.15 1.56 -8.22
N ALA A 254 12.45 1.53 -8.02
CA ALA A 254 13.40 0.69 -8.77
C ALA A 254 13.23 0.77 -10.31
N THR A 255 12.77 1.92 -10.83
CA THR A 255 12.47 2.14 -12.26
C THR A 255 13.70 1.90 -13.12
N PHE A 256 14.88 2.30 -12.61
CA PHE A 256 16.17 2.18 -13.29
C PHE A 256 17.04 1.08 -12.65
N ALA A 257 16.50 -0.14 -12.51
CA ALA A 257 17.25 -1.27 -11.99
C ALA A 257 18.05 -1.98 -13.10
N SER A 258 19.34 -2.23 -12.86
CA SER A 258 20.20 -3.10 -13.67
C SER A 258 19.93 -4.58 -13.33
N ASP A 259 20.39 -5.50 -14.20
CA ASP A 259 20.27 -6.94 -13.92
C ASP A 259 21.11 -7.34 -12.70
N GLU A 260 22.23 -6.65 -12.45
CA GLU A 260 23.03 -6.86 -11.25
C GLU A 260 22.30 -6.44 -9.97
N ASP A 261 21.57 -5.30 -9.99
CA ASP A 261 20.74 -4.86 -8.87
C ASP A 261 19.65 -5.90 -8.56
N LEU A 262 18.98 -6.41 -9.61
CA LEU A 262 17.94 -7.43 -9.46
C LEU A 262 18.49 -8.72 -8.83
N ALA A 263 19.67 -9.16 -9.26
CA ALA A 263 20.31 -10.34 -8.69
C ALA A 263 20.64 -10.16 -7.19
N VAL A 264 21.15 -8.97 -6.80
CA VAL A 264 21.46 -8.65 -5.40
C VAL A 264 20.19 -8.58 -4.55
N LEU A 265 19.13 -7.94 -5.04
CA LEU A 265 17.84 -7.83 -4.33
C LEU A 265 17.18 -9.21 -4.16
N ALA A 266 17.21 -10.05 -5.20
CA ALA A 266 16.69 -11.42 -5.13
C ALA A 266 17.44 -12.26 -4.08
N ALA A 267 18.78 -12.17 -4.06
CA ALA A 267 19.63 -12.87 -3.09
C ALA A 267 19.38 -12.39 -1.64
N ALA A 268 19.13 -11.08 -1.44
CA ALA A 268 18.81 -10.51 -0.14
C ALA A 268 17.38 -10.82 0.32
N GLY A 269 16.49 -11.23 -0.59
CA GLY A 269 15.07 -11.43 -0.32
C GLY A 269 14.30 -10.12 -0.09
N THR A 270 14.90 -8.99 -0.48
CA THR A 270 14.26 -7.67 -0.43
C THR A 270 13.10 -7.60 -1.42
N VAL A 271 11.98 -7.07 -1.00
CA VAL A 271 10.82 -6.85 -1.88
C VAL A 271 11.06 -5.60 -2.73
N VAL A 272 10.75 -5.67 -4.02
CA VAL A 272 10.70 -4.47 -4.87
C VAL A 272 9.25 -4.06 -5.04
N THR A 273 8.92 -2.83 -4.64
CA THR A 273 7.59 -2.26 -4.85
C THR A 273 7.62 -1.36 -6.08
N LEU A 274 6.99 -1.81 -7.17
CA LEU A 274 6.82 -1.00 -8.38
C LEU A 274 5.62 -0.08 -8.24
N LEU A 275 5.71 1.12 -8.82
CA LEU A 275 4.75 2.21 -8.58
C LEU A 275 4.18 2.76 -9.90
N PRO A 276 3.38 1.98 -10.65
CA PRO A 276 2.99 2.28 -12.05
C PRO A 276 2.33 3.66 -12.24
N SER A 277 1.63 4.16 -11.22
CA SER A 277 0.98 5.47 -11.26
C SER A 277 1.97 6.63 -11.36
N ILE A 278 3.22 6.41 -10.94
CA ILE A 278 4.27 7.43 -10.98
C ILE A 278 4.82 7.58 -12.39
N GLU A 279 5.19 6.49 -13.05
CA GLU A 279 5.61 6.52 -14.44
C GLU A 279 4.50 7.09 -15.35
N PHE A 280 3.23 6.72 -15.08
CA PHE A 280 2.08 7.30 -15.77
C PHE A 280 2.03 8.82 -15.64
N SER A 281 2.12 9.34 -14.42
CA SER A 281 1.96 10.76 -14.14
C SER A 281 3.20 11.59 -14.46
N THR A 282 4.39 10.99 -14.42
CA THR A 282 5.67 11.68 -14.70
C THR A 282 6.15 11.50 -16.15
N ARG A 283 5.51 10.62 -16.90
CA ARG A 283 5.91 10.23 -18.27
C ARG A 283 7.32 9.61 -18.30
N GLN A 284 7.68 8.90 -17.27
CA GLN A 284 8.91 8.12 -17.25
C GLN A 284 8.72 6.77 -17.97
N PRO A 285 9.80 6.11 -18.39
CA PRO A 285 9.71 4.76 -18.92
C PRO A 285 9.22 3.80 -17.85
N TYR A 286 8.39 2.85 -18.23
CA TYR A 286 7.96 1.78 -17.35
C TYR A 286 9.03 0.70 -17.25
N PRO A 287 9.34 0.20 -16.03
CA PRO A 287 10.18 -0.98 -15.90
C PRO A 287 9.47 -2.23 -16.44
N ASP A 288 10.23 -3.12 -17.07
CA ASP A 288 9.70 -4.41 -17.54
C ASP A 288 9.70 -5.44 -16.40
N ALA A 289 8.53 -5.72 -15.84
CA ALA A 289 8.36 -6.62 -14.70
C ALA A 289 8.86 -8.05 -14.95
N ARG A 290 8.92 -8.49 -16.22
CA ARG A 290 9.45 -9.83 -16.57
C ARG A 290 10.89 -10.00 -16.13
N ARG A 291 11.73 -8.96 -16.25
CA ARG A 291 13.13 -8.98 -15.78
C ARG A 291 13.22 -9.26 -14.27
N TYR A 292 12.36 -8.61 -13.48
CA TYR A 292 12.32 -8.78 -12.03
C TYR A 292 11.85 -10.18 -11.64
N VAL A 293 10.81 -10.70 -12.33
CA VAL A 293 10.30 -12.06 -12.12
C VAL A 293 11.36 -13.11 -12.51
N GLU A 294 12.02 -12.95 -13.66
CA GLU A 294 13.08 -13.85 -14.14
C GLU A 294 14.28 -13.85 -13.20
N ALA A 295 14.62 -12.72 -12.60
CA ALA A 295 15.67 -12.63 -11.58
C ALA A 295 15.27 -13.23 -10.22
N GLY A 296 14.01 -13.60 -10.03
CA GLY A 296 13.50 -14.17 -8.77
C GLY A 296 13.23 -13.13 -7.67
N VAL A 297 13.09 -11.86 -8.03
CA VAL A 297 12.75 -10.78 -7.09
C VAL A 297 11.32 -10.93 -6.61
N ARG A 298 11.08 -10.71 -5.32
CA ARG A 298 9.75 -10.60 -4.75
C ARG A 298 9.16 -9.24 -5.12
N LEU A 299 7.99 -9.24 -5.77
CA LEU A 299 7.38 -8.01 -6.26
C LEU A 299 6.16 -7.61 -5.44
N ALA A 300 5.99 -6.31 -5.24
CA ALA A 300 4.76 -5.67 -4.87
C ALA A 300 4.42 -4.57 -5.89
N ILE A 301 3.17 -4.16 -5.94
CA ILE A 301 2.69 -2.95 -6.61
C ILE A 301 1.94 -2.13 -5.58
N ALA A 302 2.18 -0.82 -5.55
CA ALA A 302 1.47 0.13 -4.70
C ALA A 302 1.09 1.39 -5.48
N THR A 303 0.31 2.28 -4.86
CA THR A 303 -0.17 3.48 -5.55
C THR A 303 0.84 4.61 -5.54
N ASP A 304 1.65 4.73 -4.51
CA ASP A 304 2.44 5.93 -4.20
C ASP A 304 1.59 7.20 -4.33
N CYS A 305 0.40 7.16 -3.74
CA CYS A 305 -0.51 8.29 -3.78
C CYS A 305 0.12 9.48 -3.07
N ASN A 306 0.46 10.49 -3.85
CA ASN A 306 1.08 11.72 -3.37
C ASN A 306 0.70 12.90 -4.28
N PRO A 307 0.74 14.15 -3.79
CA PRO A 307 0.28 15.30 -4.57
C PRO A 307 1.21 15.67 -5.74
N GLY A 308 2.45 15.17 -5.76
CA GLY A 308 3.47 15.63 -6.70
C GLY A 308 3.66 14.76 -7.92
N SER A 309 4.03 13.52 -7.73
CA SER A 309 4.40 12.60 -8.79
C SER A 309 3.26 11.67 -9.23
N GLY A 310 2.26 11.41 -8.35
CA GLY A 310 1.13 10.54 -8.71
C GLY A 310 -0.04 10.66 -7.75
N PHE A 311 -1.05 11.47 -8.07
CA PHE A 311 -2.20 11.65 -7.19
C PHE A 311 -3.34 10.71 -7.57
N SER A 312 -3.08 9.40 -7.39
CA SER A 312 -4.06 8.33 -7.57
C SER A 312 -3.93 7.29 -6.45
N ASN A 313 -5.02 7.01 -5.75
CA ASN A 313 -5.13 5.98 -4.71
C ASN A 313 -5.89 4.75 -5.22
N SER A 314 -5.90 4.51 -6.54
CA SER A 314 -6.64 3.44 -7.18
C SER A 314 -5.76 2.23 -7.48
N ILE A 315 -5.84 1.20 -6.65
CA ILE A 315 -5.19 -0.09 -6.94
C ILE A 315 -5.72 -0.73 -8.25
N PRO A 316 -7.03 -0.71 -8.58
CA PRO A 316 -7.49 -1.19 -9.89
C PRO A 316 -6.82 -0.47 -11.06
N PHE A 317 -6.53 0.82 -10.95
CA PHE A 317 -5.81 1.57 -11.97
C PHE A 317 -4.34 1.14 -12.06
N THR A 318 -3.66 0.95 -10.92
CA THR A 318 -2.26 0.45 -10.91
C THR A 318 -2.15 -0.95 -11.50
N ILE A 319 -3.12 -1.85 -11.24
CA ILE A 319 -3.20 -3.17 -11.87
C ILE A 319 -3.26 -3.03 -13.39
N ALA A 320 -4.14 -2.17 -13.90
CA ALA A 320 -4.32 -2.01 -15.34
C ALA A 320 -3.05 -1.49 -16.04
N ILE A 321 -2.36 -0.52 -15.44
CA ILE A 321 -1.07 -0.01 -15.95
C ILE A 321 0.01 -1.11 -15.85
N GLY A 322 0.13 -1.77 -14.70
CA GLY A 322 1.11 -2.85 -14.49
C GLY A 322 0.99 -3.95 -15.55
N VAL A 323 -0.22 -4.38 -15.85
CA VAL A 323 -0.47 -5.39 -16.90
C VAL A 323 -0.16 -4.85 -18.30
N ARG A 324 -0.64 -3.64 -18.63
CA ARG A 324 -0.53 -3.08 -19.97
C ARG A 324 0.88 -2.60 -20.31
N ASP A 325 1.53 -1.90 -19.38
CA ASP A 325 2.74 -1.13 -19.68
C ASP A 325 4.01 -1.72 -19.01
N MET A 326 3.86 -2.44 -17.87
CA MET A 326 4.99 -3.12 -17.20
C MET A 326 5.06 -4.62 -17.51
N HIS A 327 4.17 -5.15 -18.34
CA HIS A 327 4.15 -6.56 -18.77
C HIS A 327 3.92 -7.60 -17.67
N PHE A 328 3.26 -7.25 -16.59
CA PHE A 328 2.74 -8.25 -15.65
C PHE A 328 1.66 -9.11 -16.35
N THR A 329 1.56 -10.38 -15.98
CA THR A 329 0.28 -11.09 -16.18
C THR A 329 -0.77 -10.52 -15.21
N VAL A 330 -2.06 -10.74 -15.50
CA VAL A 330 -3.12 -10.28 -14.57
C VAL A 330 -2.98 -10.93 -13.21
N GLU A 331 -2.64 -12.22 -13.19
CA GLU A 331 -2.41 -13.00 -11.97
C GLU A 331 -1.25 -12.42 -11.13
N GLN A 332 -0.15 -12.09 -11.79
CA GLN A 332 1.01 -11.47 -11.14
C GLN A 332 0.67 -10.09 -10.56
N ALA A 333 -0.05 -9.27 -11.31
CA ALA A 333 -0.44 -7.92 -10.86
C ALA A 333 -1.39 -7.98 -9.65
N VAL A 334 -2.40 -8.87 -9.68
CA VAL A 334 -3.32 -9.06 -8.54
C VAL A 334 -2.58 -9.62 -7.33
N TRP A 335 -1.66 -10.58 -7.54
CA TRP A 335 -0.82 -11.09 -6.45
C TRP A 335 0.07 -9.98 -5.86
N ALA A 336 0.66 -9.13 -6.70
CA ALA A 336 1.55 -8.06 -6.27
C ALA A 336 0.85 -6.97 -5.42
N VAL A 337 -0.43 -6.70 -5.65
CA VAL A 337 -1.24 -5.76 -4.86
C VAL A 337 -1.95 -6.40 -3.66
N THR A 338 -1.79 -7.69 -3.46
CA THR A 338 -2.37 -8.44 -2.32
C THR A 338 -1.25 -9.07 -1.50
N ALA A 339 -0.88 -10.32 -1.75
CA ALA A 339 0.19 -11.00 -1.04
C ALA A 339 1.57 -10.33 -1.23
N GLY A 340 1.85 -9.73 -2.39
CA GLY A 340 3.07 -8.96 -2.63
C GLY A 340 3.15 -7.73 -1.72
N GLY A 341 2.09 -6.92 -1.65
CA GLY A 341 1.99 -5.78 -0.73
C GLY A 341 2.13 -6.22 0.73
N ALA A 342 1.48 -7.34 1.11
CA ALA A 342 1.62 -7.92 2.45
C ALA A 342 3.09 -8.30 2.77
N ASN A 343 3.80 -8.89 1.81
CA ASN A 343 5.23 -9.20 1.96
C ASN A 343 6.08 -7.94 2.17
N ALA A 344 5.78 -6.85 1.43
CA ALA A 344 6.48 -5.57 1.59
C ALA A 344 6.26 -4.94 2.98
N LEU A 345 5.17 -5.32 3.66
CA LEU A 345 4.85 -4.90 5.04
C LEU A 345 5.19 -5.97 6.10
N GLN A 346 5.80 -7.09 5.69
CA GLN A 346 6.04 -8.24 6.56
C GLN A 346 4.78 -8.70 7.31
N ARG A 347 3.61 -8.61 6.65
CA ARG A 347 2.32 -9.10 7.16
C ARG A 347 2.07 -10.50 6.64
N THR A 348 1.56 -11.36 7.51
CA THR A 348 1.21 -12.75 7.18
C THR A 348 -0.27 -13.04 7.37
N ASP A 349 -1.03 -12.04 7.78
CA ASP A 349 -2.44 -12.15 8.13
C ASP A 349 -3.36 -11.37 7.16
N VAL A 350 -2.80 -10.71 6.14
CA VAL A 350 -3.55 -9.95 5.13
C VAL A 350 -3.07 -10.31 3.71
N GLY A 351 -3.82 -9.87 2.69
CA GLY A 351 -3.47 -10.10 1.27
C GLY A 351 -3.74 -11.53 0.77
N HIS A 352 -4.39 -12.37 1.56
CA HIS A 352 -4.83 -13.72 1.18
C HIS A 352 -6.11 -14.12 1.92
N LEU A 353 -6.79 -15.16 1.43
CA LEU A 353 -8.01 -15.73 2.01
C LEU A 353 -7.77 -17.09 2.68
N GLY A 354 -6.54 -17.40 3.06
CA GLY A 354 -6.22 -18.62 3.81
C GLY A 354 -6.82 -18.59 5.22
N ALA A 355 -7.08 -19.76 5.81
CA ALA A 355 -7.58 -19.88 7.17
C ALA A 355 -6.68 -19.12 8.16
N GLY A 356 -7.27 -18.39 9.10
CA GLY A 356 -6.60 -17.54 10.07
C GLY A 356 -6.24 -16.13 9.58
N ALA A 357 -6.34 -15.85 8.27
CA ALA A 357 -6.16 -14.50 7.75
C ALA A 357 -7.26 -13.55 8.27
N ARG A 358 -6.94 -12.27 8.37
CA ARG A 358 -7.96 -11.23 8.56
C ARG A 358 -8.97 -11.30 7.42
N ALA A 359 -10.25 -11.27 7.74
CA ALA A 359 -11.32 -11.42 6.76
C ALA A 359 -11.50 -10.15 5.90
N ASP A 360 -10.49 -9.86 5.10
CA ASP A 360 -10.44 -8.76 4.16
C ASP A 360 -10.82 -9.25 2.77
N LEU A 361 -12.01 -8.90 2.31
CA LEU A 361 -12.60 -9.41 1.08
C LEU A 361 -13.01 -8.26 0.16
N VAL A 362 -12.78 -8.43 -1.13
CA VAL A 362 -13.33 -7.58 -2.18
C VAL A 362 -14.23 -8.43 -3.08
N ILE A 363 -15.47 -8.04 -3.16
CA ILE A 363 -16.44 -8.62 -4.10
C ILE A 363 -16.47 -7.75 -5.34
N LEU A 364 -16.27 -8.38 -6.50
CA LEU A 364 -16.25 -7.68 -7.79
C LEU A 364 -17.59 -7.82 -8.48
N ASP A 365 -18.09 -6.75 -9.10
CA ASP A 365 -19.18 -6.80 -10.08
C ASP A 365 -18.70 -7.40 -11.41
N ALA A 366 -18.11 -8.56 -11.33
CA ALA A 366 -17.54 -9.31 -12.44
C ALA A 366 -17.31 -10.78 -12.05
N PRO A 367 -17.38 -11.72 -13.00
CA PRO A 367 -17.18 -13.14 -12.71
C PRO A 367 -15.70 -13.54 -12.54
N SER A 368 -14.76 -12.62 -12.73
CA SER A 368 -13.33 -12.89 -12.64
C SER A 368 -12.53 -11.62 -12.31
N TYR A 369 -11.49 -11.75 -11.47
CA TYR A 369 -10.53 -10.69 -11.18
C TYR A 369 -9.79 -10.17 -12.44
N ARG A 370 -9.78 -10.92 -13.53
CA ARG A 370 -9.20 -10.49 -14.82
C ARG A 370 -9.84 -9.22 -15.35
N HIS A 371 -11.08 -8.94 -14.96
CA HIS A 371 -11.79 -7.74 -15.35
C HIS A 371 -11.17 -6.46 -14.80
N LEU A 372 -10.40 -6.51 -13.69
CA LEU A 372 -9.69 -5.36 -13.15
C LEU A 372 -8.72 -4.74 -14.17
N ALA A 373 -7.99 -5.59 -14.92
CA ALA A 373 -7.13 -5.12 -16.00
C ALA A 373 -7.87 -4.95 -17.34
N TYR A 374 -8.89 -5.81 -17.59
CA TYR A 374 -9.62 -5.84 -18.88
C TYR A 374 -10.59 -4.65 -19.06
N ARG A 375 -11.14 -4.12 -17.97
CA ARG A 375 -12.10 -3.01 -17.95
C ARG A 375 -11.58 -1.82 -17.12
N PRO A 376 -10.43 -1.21 -17.49
CA PRO A 376 -9.85 -0.12 -16.72
C PRO A 376 -10.79 1.08 -16.64
N GLY A 377 -10.81 1.76 -15.47
CA GLY A 377 -11.63 2.96 -15.27
C GLY A 377 -13.11 2.68 -14.97
N VAL A 378 -13.55 1.42 -14.93
CA VAL A 378 -14.89 1.04 -14.50
C VAL A 378 -14.86 0.69 -13.00
N GLN A 379 -15.85 1.16 -12.24
CA GLN A 379 -16.02 0.77 -10.84
C GLN A 379 -16.47 -0.71 -10.79
N LEU A 380 -15.52 -1.61 -10.59
CA LEU A 380 -15.77 -3.05 -10.51
C LEU A 380 -15.82 -3.56 -9.07
N VAL A 381 -15.29 -2.83 -8.11
CA VAL A 381 -15.41 -3.17 -6.70
C VAL A 381 -16.84 -2.90 -6.26
N GLU A 382 -17.57 -3.95 -5.92
CA GLU A 382 -18.98 -3.86 -5.49
C GLU A 382 -19.06 -3.68 -3.97
N ARG A 383 -18.39 -4.54 -3.21
CA ARG A 383 -18.38 -4.50 -1.75
C ARG A 383 -16.98 -4.78 -1.22
N VAL A 384 -16.66 -4.16 -0.10
CA VAL A 384 -15.38 -4.35 0.60
C VAL A 384 -15.66 -4.70 2.05
N TYR A 385 -15.07 -5.79 2.51
CA TYR A 385 -15.08 -6.19 3.91
C TYR A 385 -13.67 -6.07 4.47
N SER A 386 -13.55 -5.54 5.68
CA SER A 386 -12.30 -5.48 6.43
C SER A 386 -12.53 -6.08 7.82
N GLY A 387 -11.74 -7.08 8.18
CA GLY A 387 -11.96 -7.82 9.42
C GLY A 387 -13.36 -8.45 9.54
N GLY A 388 -13.96 -8.81 8.40
CA GLY A 388 -15.31 -9.38 8.34
C GLY A 388 -16.45 -8.36 8.33
N GLU A 389 -16.18 -7.09 8.56
CA GLU A 389 -17.17 -6.01 8.54
C GLU A 389 -17.27 -5.35 7.17
N LEU A 390 -18.50 -5.03 6.72
CA LEU A 390 -18.75 -4.30 5.48
C LEU A 390 -18.33 -2.84 5.65
N VAL A 391 -17.21 -2.46 5.00
CA VAL A 391 -16.65 -1.09 5.09
C VAL A 391 -16.94 -0.23 3.88
N ALA A 392 -17.32 -0.83 2.74
CA ALA A 392 -17.80 -0.09 1.56
C ALA A 392 -18.83 -0.93 0.78
N ASP A 393 -19.90 -0.26 0.34
CA ASP A 393 -20.92 -0.79 -0.55
C ASP A 393 -21.12 0.20 -1.70
N ASN A 394 -20.70 -0.22 -2.91
CA ASN A 394 -20.77 0.60 -4.12
C ASN A 394 -21.96 0.20 -5.02
N ARG A 395 -22.86 -0.67 -4.54
CA ARG A 395 -24.06 -1.04 -5.29
C ARG A 395 -24.94 0.20 -5.52
N PRO A 396 -25.61 0.29 -6.67
CA PRO A 396 -26.60 1.36 -6.87
C PRO A 396 -27.64 1.33 -5.74
N GLN A 397 -27.88 2.48 -5.12
CA GLN A 397 -29.03 2.62 -4.22
C GLN A 397 -30.28 2.66 -5.09
N VAL A 398 -31.13 1.63 -4.96
CA VAL A 398 -32.42 1.53 -5.66
C VAL A 398 -33.48 2.31 -4.88
#